data_f8fd9bda0ae030cb0c6e6c87c90ca7c3
#
_entry.id   f8fd9bda0ae030cb0c6e6c87c90ca7c3
#
_cell.length_a   1.000
_cell.length_b   1.000
_cell.length_c   1.000
_cell.angle_alpha   90.00
_cell.angle_beta   90.00
_cell.angle_gamma   90.00
#
_symmetry.space_group_name_H-M   'P 1'
#
loop_
_entity.id
_entity.type
_entity.pdbx_description
1 polymer ?
#
loop_
_entity_poly.entity_id
_entity_poly.type
_entity_poly.pdbx_seq_one_letter_code
_entity_poly.pdbx_strand_id
1 'polypeptide(L)'
;MRHVLSCFTSILCLLATPVHAAPQAPRAGHPILGIWELRVPDVACTETYRFRGDGTSLVTSRQEVSESEYRIHPQPDAKGFYVLDDRVVKNNGKQDCSGDTVKPGAAVRNYLRFHPSGDMFLMCFQETMGSCIGPFRRVRNEGT
;
A
#
# COMPACT_ATOMS: atom_id res chain seq x y z
N MET A 1 -37.39 -44.66 44.98
CA MET A 1 -37.44 -43.47 44.19
C MET A 1 -36.00 -43.00 43.92
N ARG A 2 -35.51 -43.17 42.68
CA ARG A 2 -34.14 -42.76 42.27
C ARG A 2 -34.27 -41.61 41.28
N HIS A 3 -33.88 -40.44 41.70
CA HIS A 3 -33.81 -39.26 40.82
C HIS A 3 -32.52 -39.30 39.98
N VAL A 4 -32.70 -39.42 38.66
CA VAL A 4 -31.61 -39.32 37.69
C VAL A 4 -31.47 -37.83 37.30
N LEU A 5 -30.38 -37.21 37.76
CA LEU A 5 -30.08 -35.82 37.41
C LEU A 5 -29.35 -35.83 36.07
N SER A 6 -30.07 -35.39 35.02
CA SER A 6 -29.51 -35.26 33.67
C SER A 6 -28.76 -33.91 33.55
N CYS A 7 -27.43 -33.99 33.43
CA CYS A 7 -26.57 -32.83 33.25
C CYS A 7 -26.46 -32.49 31.74
N PHE A 8 -27.15 -31.45 31.27
CA PHE A 8 -27.02 -30.94 29.91
C PHE A 8 -25.78 -30.05 29.85
N THR A 9 -24.72 -30.56 29.25
CA THR A 9 -23.52 -29.76 28.93
C THR A 9 -23.72 -29.03 27.61
N SER A 10 -24.05 -27.72 27.68
CA SER A 10 -24.14 -26.87 26.51
C SER A 10 -22.72 -26.52 26.01
N ILE A 11 -22.33 -27.06 24.88
CA ILE A 11 -21.09 -26.72 24.18
C ILE A 11 -21.35 -25.41 23.44
N LEU A 12 -20.78 -24.32 23.95
CA LEU A 12 -20.77 -23.00 23.29
C LEU A 12 -19.68 -22.98 22.21
N CYS A 13 -20.04 -23.21 20.93
CA CYS A 13 -19.16 -23.03 19.81
C CYS A 13 -18.87 -21.53 19.59
N LEU A 14 -17.69 -21.08 20.02
CA LEU A 14 -17.17 -19.76 19.68
C LEU A 14 -16.78 -19.74 18.19
N LEU A 15 -17.59 -19.14 17.35
CA LEU A 15 -17.26 -18.82 15.97
C LEU A 15 -16.22 -17.71 15.96
N ALA A 16 -14.96 -18.06 15.78
CA ALA A 16 -13.89 -17.09 15.55
C ALA A 16 -14.06 -16.46 14.17
N THR A 17 -14.55 -15.21 14.12
CA THR A 17 -14.57 -14.43 12.89
C THR A 17 -13.14 -14.00 12.54
N PRO A 18 -12.69 -14.15 11.27
CA PRO A 18 -11.38 -13.65 10.88
C PRO A 18 -11.35 -12.12 11.00
N VAL A 19 -10.59 -11.61 11.93
CA VAL A 19 -10.31 -10.17 12.07
C VAL A 19 -9.35 -9.79 10.96
N HIS A 20 -9.85 -9.16 9.91
CA HIS A 20 -9.00 -8.52 8.90
C HIS A 20 -8.38 -7.29 9.53
N ALA A 21 -7.06 -7.28 9.64
CA ALA A 21 -6.32 -6.11 10.15
C ALA A 21 -6.57 -4.89 9.24
N ALA A 22 -6.95 -3.75 9.83
CA ALA A 22 -7.07 -2.50 9.09
C ALA A 22 -5.70 -2.00 8.61
N PRO A 23 -5.64 -1.22 7.51
CA PRO A 23 -4.41 -0.56 7.07
C PRO A 23 -3.81 0.30 8.17
N GLN A 24 -2.49 0.24 8.35
CA GLN A 24 -1.75 0.97 9.37
C GLN A 24 -0.41 1.47 8.83
N ALA A 25 0.31 2.29 9.59
CA ALA A 25 1.68 2.65 9.27
C ALA A 25 2.53 1.38 9.10
N PRO A 26 3.48 1.36 8.14
CA PRO A 26 4.21 0.15 7.82
C PRO A 26 5.07 -0.30 9.00
N ARG A 27 5.16 -1.61 9.19
CA ARG A 27 6.10 -2.19 10.15
C ARG A 27 7.53 -2.01 9.66
N ALA A 28 8.49 -1.98 10.58
CA ALA A 28 9.91 -2.04 10.24
C ALA A 28 10.17 -3.24 9.31
N GLY A 29 10.90 -3.02 8.22
CA GLY A 29 11.18 -4.04 7.20
C GLY A 29 10.04 -4.32 6.22
N HIS A 30 8.92 -3.55 6.26
CA HIS A 30 7.88 -3.70 5.24
C HIS A 30 8.47 -3.41 3.84
N PRO A 31 8.14 -4.23 2.80
CA PRO A 31 8.76 -4.09 1.47
C PRO A 31 8.50 -2.76 0.78
N ILE A 32 7.46 -1.99 1.16
CA ILE A 32 7.19 -0.65 0.60
C ILE A 32 8.27 0.37 0.97
N LEU A 33 8.92 0.21 2.14
CA LEU A 33 9.83 1.24 2.68
C LEU A 33 11.02 1.50 1.76
N GLY A 34 11.35 2.79 1.60
CA GLY A 34 12.48 3.23 0.79
C GLY A 34 12.09 4.14 -0.35
N ILE A 35 12.97 4.22 -1.35
CA ILE A 35 12.82 5.07 -2.52
C ILE A 35 12.56 4.19 -3.75
N TRP A 36 11.60 4.62 -4.55
CA TRP A 36 11.16 3.93 -5.75
C TRP A 36 11.07 4.88 -6.92
N GLU A 37 11.39 4.41 -8.11
CA GLU A 37 11.23 5.13 -9.36
C GLU A 37 10.24 4.45 -10.29
N LEU A 38 9.39 5.25 -10.91
CA LEU A 38 8.52 4.86 -12.00
C LEU A 38 8.93 5.65 -13.25
N ARG A 39 9.31 4.95 -14.32
CA ARG A 39 9.34 5.53 -15.66
C ARG A 39 7.92 5.55 -16.19
N VAL A 40 7.41 6.75 -16.41
CA VAL A 40 6.06 6.90 -16.97
C VAL A 40 6.10 6.47 -18.45
N PRO A 41 5.25 5.51 -18.87
CA PRO A 41 5.19 5.07 -20.25
C PRO A 41 4.90 6.25 -21.21
N ASP A 42 5.47 6.18 -22.41
CA ASP A 42 5.22 7.09 -23.53
C ASP A 42 5.60 8.56 -23.31
N VAL A 43 6.16 8.90 -22.16
CA VAL A 43 6.70 10.22 -21.87
C VAL A 43 8.11 10.12 -21.28
N ALA A 44 9.00 11.07 -21.62
CA ALA A 44 10.35 11.12 -21.07
C ALA A 44 10.31 11.73 -19.66
N CYS A 45 9.68 11.04 -18.74
CA CYS A 45 9.47 11.48 -17.36
C CYS A 45 9.65 10.33 -16.37
N THR A 46 10.29 10.63 -15.24
CA THR A 46 10.47 9.69 -14.13
C THR A 46 9.85 10.30 -12.87
N GLU A 47 9.08 9.51 -12.17
CA GLU A 47 8.54 9.85 -10.86
C GLU A 47 9.33 9.16 -9.78
N THR A 48 9.52 9.83 -8.66
CA THR A 48 10.19 9.27 -7.48
C THR A 48 9.23 9.26 -6.30
N TYR A 49 9.14 8.11 -5.65
CA TYR A 49 8.28 7.86 -4.49
C TYR A 49 9.16 7.49 -3.30
N ARG A 50 9.06 8.23 -2.22
CA ARG A 50 9.74 7.92 -0.96
C ARG A 50 8.71 7.55 0.09
N PHE A 51 8.65 6.28 0.48
CA PHE A 51 7.80 5.80 1.56
C PHE A 51 8.61 5.68 2.86
N ARG A 52 8.17 6.36 3.91
CA ARG A 52 8.81 6.40 5.23
C ARG A 52 8.09 5.52 6.22
N GLY A 53 8.81 5.07 7.26
CA GLY A 53 8.27 4.19 8.29
C GLY A 53 7.26 4.85 9.24
N ASP A 54 7.15 6.17 9.22
CA ASP A 54 6.17 6.94 9.98
C ASP A 54 4.79 7.02 9.31
N GLY A 55 4.61 6.38 8.16
CA GLY A 55 3.36 6.43 7.40
C GLY A 55 3.22 7.67 6.52
N THR A 56 4.31 8.39 6.26
CA THR A 56 4.33 9.51 5.30
C THR A 56 5.04 9.12 4.01
N SER A 57 4.62 9.72 2.90
CA SER A 57 5.30 9.60 1.62
C SER A 57 5.57 10.95 0.99
N LEU A 58 6.60 11.01 0.15
CA LEU A 58 6.94 12.15 -0.70
C LEU A 58 7.02 11.66 -2.14
N VAL A 59 6.27 12.31 -3.02
CA VAL A 59 6.31 12.04 -4.46
C VAL A 59 6.84 13.28 -5.18
N THR A 60 7.76 13.04 -6.10
CA THR A 60 8.21 14.05 -7.06
C THR A 60 7.91 13.55 -8.46
N SER A 61 7.19 14.34 -9.25
CA SER A 61 6.75 14.01 -10.59
C SER A 61 6.83 15.25 -11.46
N ARG A 62 7.81 15.33 -12.36
CA ARG A 62 8.14 16.52 -13.14
C ARG A 62 8.39 17.74 -12.24
N GLN A 63 7.41 18.68 -12.16
CA GLN A 63 7.45 19.87 -11.30
C GLN A 63 6.62 19.71 -10.04
N GLU A 64 5.77 18.68 -9.98
CA GLU A 64 4.96 18.37 -8.83
C GLU A 64 5.83 17.87 -7.68
N VAL A 65 5.50 18.33 -6.47
CA VAL A 65 5.97 17.77 -5.20
C VAL A 65 4.75 17.62 -4.30
N SER A 66 4.44 16.40 -3.92
CA SER A 66 3.32 16.07 -3.04
C SER A 66 3.78 15.26 -1.83
N GLU A 67 3.17 15.56 -0.70
CA GLU A 67 3.32 14.80 0.54
C GLU A 67 1.99 14.13 0.86
N SER A 68 2.04 12.87 1.27
CA SER A 68 0.86 12.10 1.66
C SER A 68 1.06 11.44 3.02
N GLU A 69 -0.06 11.15 3.69
CA GLU A 69 -0.17 10.13 4.72
C GLU A 69 -0.64 8.83 4.08
N TYR A 70 0.01 7.73 4.37
CA TYR A 70 -0.39 6.44 3.86
C TYR A 70 -0.52 5.38 4.95
N ARG A 71 -1.34 4.39 4.68
CA ARG A 71 -1.49 3.18 5.48
C ARG A 71 -1.43 1.97 4.57
N ILE A 72 -0.79 0.92 5.04
CA ILE A 72 -0.63 -0.29 4.24
C ILE A 72 -0.92 -1.54 5.09
N HIS A 73 -1.51 -2.56 4.48
CA HIS A 73 -1.70 -3.84 5.17
C HIS A 73 -0.34 -4.48 5.47
N PRO A 74 -0.14 -5.01 6.68
CA PRO A 74 1.13 -5.58 7.11
C PRO A 74 1.51 -6.88 6.39
N GLN A 75 0.55 -7.54 5.75
CA GLN A 75 0.70 -8.77 4.99
C GLN A 75 -0.12 -8.67 3.69
N PRO A 76 0.29 -9.37 2.64
CA PRO A 76 -0.51 -9.44 1.42
C PRO A 76 -1.74 -10.32 1.64
N ASP A 77 -2.73 -10.15 0.79
CA ASP A 77 -3.88 -11.06 0.70
C ASP A 77 -3.49 -12.40 0.05
N ALA A 78 -4.48 -13.30 -0.10
CA ALA A 78 -4.27 -14.62 -0.72
C ALA A 78 -3.85 -14.57 -2.20
N LYS A 79 -4.06 -13.43 -2.88
CA LYS A 79 -3.64 -13.18 -4.27
C LYS A 79 -2.25 -12.52 -4.34
N GLY A 80 -1.66 -12.15 -3.18
CA GLY A 80 -0.36 -11.50 -3.08
C GLY A 80 -0.40 -9.97 -3.18
N PHE A 81 -1.57 -9.34 -2.99
CA PHE A 81 -1.72 -7.89 -2.99
C PHE A 81 -1.66 -7.30 -1.58
N TYR A 82 -0.89 -6.23 -1.43
CA TYR A 82 -0.95 -5.36 -0.26
C TYR A 82 -1.90 -4.20 -0.56
N VAL A 83 -2.84 -3.92 0.33
CA VAL A 83 -3.73 -2.75 0.22
C VAL A 83 -3.01 -1.53 0.76
N LEU A 84 -2.90 -0.49 -0.06
CA LEU A 84 -2.35 0.82 0.26
C LEU A 84 -3.47 1.86 0.20
N ASP A 85 -3.77 2.51 1.32
CA ASP A 85 -4.58 3.71 1.38
C ASP A 85 -3.66 4.92 1.46
N ASP A 86 -3.76 5.84 0.51
CA ASP A 86 -2.95 7.05 0.42
C ASP A 86 -3.84 8.28 0.40
N ARG A 87 -3.42 9.35 1.10
CA ARG A 87 -4.13 10.63 1.13
C ARG A 87 -3.14 11.77 1.04
N VAL A 88 -3.26 12.57 -0.01
CA VAL A 88 -2.44 13.76 -0.20
C VAL A 88 -2.74 14.79 0.89
N VAL A 89 -1.72 15.22 1.63
CA VAL A 89 -1.83 16.25 2.68
C VAL A 89 -1.24 17.59 2.24
N LYS A 90 -0.29 17.55 1.29
CA LYS A 90 0.35 18.73 0.71
C LYS A 90 0.66 18.53 -0.76
N ASN A 91 0.52 19.58 -1.55
CA ASN A 91 0.90 19.60 -2.96
C ASN A 91 1.30 21.01 -3.36
N ASN A 92 2.33 21.15 -4.19
CA ASN A 92 2.81 22.46 -4.64
C ASN A 92 2.01 23.07 -5.80
N GLY A 93 0.95 22.38 -6.28
CA GLY A 93 0.06 22.86 -7.36
C GLY A 93 0.69 22.86 -8.74
N LYS A 94 1.85 22.21 -8.93
CA LYS A 94 2.49 22.05 -10.25
C LYS A 94 2.00 20.78 -10.93
N GLN A 95 2.22 20.71 -12.25
CA GLN A 95 1.86 19.54 -13.05
C GLN A 95 2.84 18.41 -12.84
N ASP A 96 2.29 17.21 -12.78
CA ASP A 96 2.99 15.92 -12.77
C ASP A 96 3.46 15.50 -14.18
N CYS A 97 3.99 14.28 -14.31
CA CYS A 97 4.40 13.68 -15.57
C CYS A 97 3.25 13.50 -16.58
N SER A 98 2.02 13.37 -16.11
CA SER A 98 0.82 13.25 -16.94
C SER A 98 0.24 14.60 -17.38
N GLY A 99 0.73 15.70 -16.78
CA GLY A 99 0.22 17.04 -16.98
C GLY A 99 -0.93 17.43 -16.04
N ASP A 100 -1.23 16.58 -15.09
CA ASP A 100 -2.28 16.77 -14.08
C ASP A 100 -1.76 17.47 -12.82
N THR A 101 -2.67 17.92 -11.99
CA THR A 101 -2.40 18.46 -10.65
C THR A 101 -3.28 17.76 -9.63
N VAL A 102 -2.70 17.34 -8.52
CA VAL A 102 -3.43 16.69 -7.44
C VAL A 102 -3.70 17.69 -6.32
N LYS A 103 -4.93 17.70 -5.78
CA LYS A 103 -5.31 18.59 -4.69
C LYS A 103 -5.09 17.93 -3.33
N PRO A 104 -4.68 18.70 -2.29
CA PRO A 104 -4.71 18.20 -0.91
C PRO A 104 -6.11 17.68 -0.55
N GLY A 105 -6.15 16.56 0.18
CA GLY A 105 -7.38 15.84 0.53
C GLY A 105 -7.75 14.71 -0.46
N ALA A 106 -7.16 14.69 -1.66
CA ALA A 106 -7.35 13.55 -2.57
C ALA A 106 -6.88 12.26 -1.90
N ALA A 107 -7.72 11.23 -1.96
CA ALA A 107 -7.44 9.93 -1.37
C ALA A 107 -7.67 8.82 -2.39
N VAL A 108 -6.83 7.81 -2.36
CA VAL A 108 -6.89 6.67 -3.27
C VAL A 108 -6.55 5.38 -2.53
N ARG A 109 -7.18 4.29 -2.94
CA ARG A 109 -6.80 2.94 -2.55
C ARG A 109 -6.13 2.25 -3.73
N ASN A 110 -4.93 1.75 -3.50
CA ASN A 110 -4.15 1.00 -4.45
C ASN A 110 -3.83 -0.40 -3.93
N TYR A 111 -3.50 -1.30 -4.83
CA TYR A 111 -3.14 -2.68 -4.56
C TYR A 111 -1.74 -2.92 -5.09
N LEU A 112 -0.79 -3.20 -4.19
CA LEU A 112 0.62 -3.36 -4.55
C LEU A 112 0.97 -4.83 -4.64
N ARG A 113 1.64 -5.22 -5.71
CA ARG A 113 2.18 -6.57 -5.86
C ARG A 113 3.68 -6.52 -6.05
N PHE A 114 4.41 -6.96 -5.03
CA PHE A 114 5.87 -7.00 -5.07
C PHE A 114 6.38 -8.20 -5.85
N HIS A 115 7.45 -7.98 -6.61
CA HIS A 115 8.25 -9.08 -7.16
C HIS A 115 8.98 -9.80 -6.02
N PRO A 116 9.21 -11.13 -6.11
CA PRO A 116 9.90 -11.89 -5.04
C PRO A 116 11.30 -11.37 -4.68
N SER A 117 12.00 -10.69 -5.60
CA SER A 117 13.30 -10.05 -5.30
C SER A 117 13.20 -8.88 -4.33
N GLY A 118 12.02 -8.29 -4.13
CA GLY A 118 11.82 -7.08 -3.34
C GLY A 118 12.30 -5.79 -4.00
N ASP A 119 12.81 -5.84 -5.23
CA ASP A 119 13.36 -4.68 -5.95
C ASP A 119 12.38 -4.01 -6.90
N MET A 120 11.21 -4.61 -7.08
CA MET A 120 10.17 -4.09 -7.96
C MET A 120 8.79 -4.35 -7.40
N PHE A 121 7.83 -3.50 -7.75
CA PHE A 121 6.41 -3.77 -7.56
C PHE A 121 5.57 -3.15 -8.68
N LEU A 122 4.33 -3.65 -8.79
CA LEU A 122 3.27 -3.06 -9.59
C LEU A 122 2.25 -2.41 -8.65
N MET A 123 1.73 -1.24 -9.04
CA MET A 123 0.64 -0.57 -8.36
C MET A 123 -0.62 -0.69 -9.22
N CYS A 124 -1.66 -1.26 -8.66
CA CYS A 124 -2.90 -1.59 -9.36
C CYS A 124 -4.07 -0.82 -8.76
N PHE A 125 -5.01 -0.39 -9.58
CA PHE A 125 -6.23 0.30 -9.15
C PHE A 125 -7.32 -0.66 -8.66
N GLN A 126 -7.13 -1.95 -8.92
CA GLN A 126 -8.01 -3.05 -8.49
C GLN A 126 -7.15 -4.26 -8.12
N GLU A 127 -7.72 -5.22 -7.39
CA GLU A 127 -7.08 -6.52 -7.05
C GLU A 127 -6.93 -7.44 -8.26
N THR A 128 -6.44 -6.90 -9.37
CA THR A 128 -6.22 -7.62 -10.62
C THR A 128 -5.03 -7.08 -11.38
N MET A 129 -4.30 -7.94 -12.08
CA MET A 129 -3.12 -7.57 -12.85
C MET A 129 -3.45 -6.75 -14.12
N GLY A 130 -4.71 -6.66 -14.52
CA GLY A 130 -5.13 -5.93 -15.73
C GLY A 130 -5.21 -4.41 -15.57
N SER A 131 -5.08 -3.87 -14.35
CA SER A 131 -5.23 -2.44 -14.06
C SER A 131 -4.03 -1.87 -13.29
N CYS A 132 -2.82 -2.24 -13.68
CA CYS A 132 -1.60 -1.88 -12.97
C CYS A 132 -0.73 -0.93 -13.78
N ILE A 133 -0.04 -0.06 -13.06
CA ILE A 133 1.09 0.73 -13.56
C ILE A 133 2.40 0.21 -12.97
N GLY A 134 3.50 0.47 -13.64
CA GLY A 134 4.82 0.02 -13.19
C GLY A 134 5.66 -0.58 -14.31
N PRO A 135 6.75 -1.27 -13.99
CA PRO A 135 7.21 -1.56 -12.63
C PRO A 135 7.82 -0.33 -11.94
N PHE A 136 7.47 -0.17 -10.66
CA PHE A 136 8.24 0.67 -9.76
C PHE A 136 9.52 -0.07 -9.40
N ARG A 137 10.66 0.58 -9.50
CA ARG A 137 11.98 0.01 -9.21
C ARG A 137 12.59 0.64 -7.98
N ARG A 138 13.14 -0.18 -7.10
CA ARG A 138 13.82 0.31 -5.90
C ARG A 138 15.09 1.07 -6.29
N VAL A 139 15.23 2.28 -5.77
CA VAL A 139 16.49 3.02 -5.83
C VAL A 139 17.41 2.47 -4.72
N ARG A 140 18.50 1.85 -5.12
CA ARG A 140 19.56 1.45 -4.18
C ARG A 140 20.49 2.65 -4.04
N ASN A 141 20.72 3.12 -2.82
CA ASN A 141 21.85 4.00 -2.58
C ASN A 141 23.09 3.13 -2.80
N GLU A 142 23.79 3.34 -3.91
CA GLU A 142 25.13 2.81 -4.03
C GLU A 142 25.94 3.47 -2.91
N GLY A 143 26.31 2.68 -1.89
CA GLY A 143 27.05 3.16 -0.74
C GLY A 143 28.39 3.74 -1.19
N THR A 144 28.62 4.97 -0.81
CA THR A 144 29.96 5.57 -0.77
C THR A 144 30.79 4.89 0.30
#